data_641b6c1a78d2cec1471ffc2ee37834d4
#
_entry.id   641b6c1a78d2cec1471ffc2ee37834d4
#
_cell.length_a   1.000
_cell.length_b   1.000
_cell.length_c   1.000
_cell.angle_alpha   90.00
_cell.angle_beta   90.00
_cell.angle_gamma   90.00
#
_symmetry.space_group_name_H-M   'P 1'
#
loop_
_entity.id
_entity.type
_entity.pdbx_description
1 polymer ?
#
loop_
_entity_poly.entity_id
_entity_poly.type
_entity_poly.pdbx_seq_one_letter_code
_entity_poly.pdbx_strand_id
1 'polypeptide(L)'
;DYALPKNIAALKRDLGKYRIDYDVWFHESTLHESGAVLDVVNKLLELGACYKAEDGAIMYRSAQYASKYGVVNRKKDENADGEEEAKDEVLVRANGIPTYFAADIAYHYNKLAVRGFDKAIDVWGADHHGHVARMKGAMDAIGLDGSRLDIVLMQMVNLMRDGKPV
;
A
#
# COMPACT_ATOMS: atom_id res chain seq x y z
N ASP A 1 21.48 -5.14 -10.16
CA ASP A 1 21.76 -5.48 -8.74
C ASP A 1 22.92 -4.75 -8.08
N TYR A 2 23.59 -3.81 -8.77
CA TYR A 2 24.73 -3.08 -8.21
C TYR A 2 24.33 -1.91 -7.30
N ALA A 3 23.29 -1.17 -7.64
CA ALA A 3 22.89 0.05 -6.96
C ALA A 3 22.14 -0.21 -5.64
N LEU A 4 21.22 -1.18 -5.62
CA LEU A 4 20.35 -1.44 -4.48
C LEU A 4 21.12 -1.77 -3.18
N PRO A 5 22.08 -2.68 -3.15
CA PRO A 5 22.85 -2.94 -1.94
C PRO A 5 23.61 -1.74 -1.41
N LYS A 6 24.13 -0.89 -2.31
CA LYS A 6 24.81 0.35 -1.93
C LYS A 6 23.87 1.38 -1.31
N ASN A 7 22.68 1.53 -1.88
CA ASN A 7 21.66 2.41 -1.35
C ASN A 7 21.19 1.95 0.04
N ILE A 8 20.94 0.64 0.20
CA ILE A 8 20.58 0.08 1.51
C ILE A 8 21.67 0.31 2.54
N ALA A 9 22.95 0.09 2.18
CA ALA A 9 24.06 0.35 3.07
C ALA A 9 24.17 1.83 3.45
N ALA A 10 23.91 2.74 2.52
CA ALA A 10 23.88 4.18 2.78
C ALA A 10 22.73 4.54 3.73
N LEU A 11 21.52 4.01 3.49
CA LEU A 11 20.36 4.23 4.37
C LEU A 11 20.64 3.73 5.78
N LYS A 12 21.16 2.51 5.96
CA LYS A 12 21.54 1.96 7.27
C LYS A 12 22.52 2.86 8.01
N ARG A 13 23.57 3.30 7.32
CA ARG A 13 24.58 4.21 7.90
C ARG A 13 23.96 5.53 8.33
N ASP A 14 23.09 6.12 7.49
CA ASP A 14 22.53 7.43 7.77
C ASP A 14 21.46 7.37 8.87
N LEU A 15 20.63 6.35 8.89
CA LEU A 15 19.69 6.07 9.98
C LEU A 15 20.41 5.82 11.31
N GLY A 16 21.51 5.07 11.29
CA GLY A 16 22.33 4.82 12.48
C GLY A 16 22.87 6.09 13.13
N LYS A 17 23.16 7.16 12.35
CA LYS A 17 23.52 8.49 12.89
C LYS A 17 22.38 9.12 13.70
N TYR A 18 21.12 8.80 13.36
CA TYR A 18 19.94 9.20 14.13
C TYR A 18 19.57 8.20 15.24
N ARG A 19 20.38 7.16 15.46
CA ARG A 19 20.11 6.07 16.40
C ARG A 19 18.82 5.30 16.07
N ILE A 20 18.56 5.14 14.78
CA ILE A 20 17.44 4.38 14.25
C ILE A 20 17.99 3.08 13.69
N ASP A 21 17.67 1.96 14.36
CA ASP A 21 18.01 0.61 13.93
C ASP A 21 16.71 -0.17 13.65
N TYR A 22 16.68 -0.87 12.53
CA TYR A 22 15.57 -1.75 12.16
C TYR A 22 15.94 -3.19 12.41
N ASP A 23 15.07 -3.92 13.12
CA ASP A 23 15.24 -5.36 13.35
C ASP A 23 15.13 -6.16 12.05
N VAL A 24 14.28 -5.72 11.13
CA VAL A 24 14.02 -6.39 9.86
C VAL A 24 14.11 -5.40 8.70
N TRP A 25 14.95 -5.72 7.73
CA TRP A 25 15.00 -5.09 6.41
C TRP A 25 14.26 -6.00 5.43
N PHE A 26 12.98 -5.71 5.22
CA PHE A 26 12.12 -6.53 4.39
C PHE A 26 12.30 -6.20 2.90
N HIS A 27 12.44 -7.22 2.06
CA HIS A 27 12.53 -7.07 0.61
C HIS A 27 11.22 -7.49 -0.04
N GLU A 28 10.57 -6.59 -0.75
CA GLU A 28 9.32 -6.86 -1.48
C GLU A 28 9.48 -8.01 -2.48
N SER A 29 10.66 -8.17 -3.09
CA SER A 29 10.95 -9.27 -4.02
C SER A 29 10.64 -10.65 -3.42
N THR A 30 10.78 -10.82 -2.09
CA THR A 30 10.46 -12.08 -1.42
C THR A 30 8.98 -12.44 -1.50
N LEU A 31 8.08 -11.46 -1.56
CA LEU A 31 6.65 -11.70 -1.73
C LEU A 31 6.32 -12.18 -3.16
N HIS A 32 7.03 -11.65 -4.16
CA HIS A 32 6.88 -12.08 -5.54
C HIS A 32 7.48 -13.47 -5.78
N GLU A 33 8.69 -13.69 -5.31
CA GLU A 33 9.42 -14.96 -5.46
C GLU A 33 8.72 -16.12 -4.76
N SER A 34 8.10 -15.88 -3.60
CA SER A 34 7.34 -16.89 -2.85
C SER A 34 5.94 -17.14 -3.39
N GLY A 35 5.43 -16.29 -4.31
CA GLY A 35 4.05 -16.34 -4.77
C GLY A 35 3.03 -15.67 -3.84
N ALA A 36 3.45 -15.12 -2.70
CA ALA A 36 2.57 -14.55 -1.68
C ALA A 36 1.66 -13.43 -2.20
N VAL A 37 2.09 -12.67 -3.21
CA VAL A 37 1.25 -11.64 -3.84
C VAL A 37 0.04 -12.26 -4.52
N LEU A 38 0.24 -13.33 -5.31
CA LEU A 38 -0.86 -14.02 -5.99
C LEU A 38 -1.75 -14.80 -5.02
N ASP A 39 -1.18 -15.37 -3.95
CA ASP A 39 -1.94 -16.05 -2.90
C ASP A 39 -2.94 -15.10 -2.23
N VAL A 40 -2.51 -13.87 -1.93
CA VAL A 40 -3.36 -12.82 -1.37
C VAL A 40 -4.45 -12.40 -2.35
N VAL A 41 -4.14 -12.24 -3.64
CA VAL A 41 -5.12 -11.95 -4.68
C VAL A 41 -6.15 -13.07 -4.80
N ASN A 42 -5.73 -14.33 -4.80
CA ASN A 42 -6.62 -15.48 -4.86
C ASN A 42 -7.53 -15.51 -3.63
N LYS A 43 -7.00 -15.25 -2.44
CA LYS A 43 -7.80 -15.16 -1.22
C LYS A 43 -8.87 -14.07 -1.30
N LEU A 44 -8.55 -12.89 -1.84
CA LEU A 44 -9.52 -11.82 -2.07
C LEU A 44 -10.61 -12.22 -3.10
N LEU A 45 -10.24 -13.00 -4.12
CA LEU A 45 -11.19 -13.56 -5.08
C LEU A 45 -12.15 -14.54 -4.40
N GLU A 46 -11.63 -15.46 -3.58
CA GLU A 46 -12.43 -16.45 -2.83
C GLU A 46 -13.41 -15.77 -1.86
N LEU A 47 -13.01 -14.66 -1.25
CA LEU A 47 -13.85 -13.85 -0.36
C LEU A 47 -14.83 -12.94 -1.11
N GLY A 48 -14.82 -12.94 -2.45
CA GLY A 48 -15.70 -12.09 -3.28
C GLY A 48 -15.32 -10.60 -3.27
N ALA A 49 -14.17 -10.25 -2.70
CA ALA A 49 -13.65 -8.87 -2.66
C ALA A 49 -13.00 -8.44 -3.99
N CYS A 50 -12.73 -9.39 -4.86
CA CYS A 50 -12.21 -9.18 -6.21
C CYS A 50 -13.09 -9.88 -7.25
N TYR A 51 -12.93 -9.49 -8.52
CA TYR A 51 -13.55 -10.14 -9.66
C TYR A 51 -12.63 -10.09 -10.89
N LYS A 52 -12.87 -10.96 -11.87
CA LYS A 52 -12.20 -10.90 -13.18
C LYS A 52 -12.98 -9.97 -14.11
N ALA A 53 -12.29 -9.01 -14.69
CA ALA A 53 -12.82 -8.17 -15.77
C ALA A 53 -12.83 -8.94 -17.10
N GLU A 54 -13.51 -8.40 -18.12
CA GLU A 54 -13.64 -9.02 -19.44
C GLU A 54 -12.29 -9.20 -20.15
N ASP A 55 -11.34 -8.30 -19.92
CA ASP A 55 -9.98 -8.34 -20.47
C ASP A 55 -9.06 -9.32 -19.70
N GLY A 56 -9.58 -9.96 -18.64
CA GLY A 56 -8.83 -10.89 -17.78
C GLY A 56 -8.09 -10.25 -16.62
N ALA A 57 -8.13 -8.92 -16.46
CA ALA A 57 -7.60 -8.26 -15.28
C ALA A 57 -8.36 -8.67 -14.01
N ILE A 58 -7.68 -8.65 -12.86
CA ILE A 58 -8.32 -8.88 -11.56
C ILE A 58 -8.50 -7.53 -10.88
N MET A 59 -9.77 -7.21 -10.60
CA MET A 59 -10.22 -5.95 -10.04
C MET A 59 -10.61 -6.13 -8.57
N TYR A 60 -10.17 -5.21 -7.70
CA TYR A 60 -10.55 -5.13 -6.30
C TYR A 60 -11.72 -4.15 -6.13
N ARG A 61 -12.74 -4.54 -5.38
CA ARG A 61 -13.94 -3.71 -5.08
C ARG A 61 -13.62 -2.62 -4.05
N SER A 62 -12.75 -1.70 -4.43
CA SER A 62 -12.23 -0.65 -3.54
C SER A 62 -13.34 0.23 -2.97
N ALA A 63 -14.31 0.61 -3.78
CA ALA A 63 -15.45 1.42 -3.37
C ALA A 63 -16.21 0.82 -2.18
N GLN A 64 -16.42 -0.51 -2.21
CA GLN A 64 -17.18 -1.23 -1.21
C GLN A 64 -16.51 -1.21 0.17
N TYR A 65 -15.17 -1.35 0.23
CA TYR A 65 -14.44 -1.53 1.47
C TYR A 65 -13.79 -0.26 2.00
N ALA A 66 -13.36 0.64 1.12
CA ALA A 66 -12.65 1.85 1.51
C ALA A 66 -13.56 2.96 2.05
N SER A 67 -14.85 2.97 1.71
CA SER A 67 -15.82 3.98 2.14
C SER A 67 -15.90 4.16 3.66
N LYS A 68 -15.68 3.10 4.42
CA LYS A 68 -15.62 3.11 5.89
C LYS A 68 -14.48 4.00 6.45
N TYR A 69 -13.41 4.19 5.68
CA TYR A 69 -12.19 4.86 6.09
C TYR A 69 -12.00 6.25 5.48
N GLY A 70 -12.98 6.75 4.72
CA GLY A 70 -12.95 8.08 4.11
C GLY A 70 -13.16 8.07 2.60
N VAL A 71 -13.05 9.24 1.97
CA VAL A 71 -13.30 9.41 0.54
C VAL A 71 -12.15 8.78 -0.25
N VAL A 72 -12.49 7.82 -1.10
CA VAL A 72 -11.57 7.19 -2.04
C VAL A 72 -11.49 8.06 -3.29
N ASN A 73 -10.38 8.75 -3.44
CA ASN A 73 -9.94 9.57 -4.58
C ASN A 73 -11.03 10.15 -5.49
N ARG A 74 -11.26 11.43 -5.35
CA ARG A 74 -11.84 12.27 -6.41
C ARG A 74 -10.72 12.62 -7.40
N LYS A 75 -10.66 12.01 -8.59
CA LYS A 75 -10.09 12.72 -9.72
C LYS A 75 -11.06 13.86 -10.03
N LYS A 76 -10.62 15.11 -9.81
CA LYS A 76 -11.31 16.28 -10.36
C LYS A 76 -11.28 16.20 -11.87
N ASP A 77 -12.33 15.70 -12.48
CA ASP A 77 -12.70 16.15 -13.81
C ASP A 77 -13.45 17.47 -13.61
N GLU A 78 -12.86 18.58 -14.05
CA GLU A 78 -13.33 19.95 -13.83
C GLU A 78 -14.70 20.25 -14.47
N ASN A 79 -15.40 19.26 -15.04
CA ASN A 79 -16.65 19.41 -15.78
C ASN A 79 -17.76 18.40 -15.42
N ALA A 80 -17.69 17.71 -14.29
CA ALA A 80 -18.75 16.78 -13.90
C ALA A 80 -19.45 17.23 -12.63
N ASP A 81 -20.68 17.74 -12.78
CA ASP A 81 -21.70 17.84 -11.72
C ASP A 81 -22.20 16.41 -11.39
N GLY A 82 -21.41 15.63 -10.66
CA GLY A 82 -21.78 14.28 -10.25
C GLY A 82 -20.90 13.82 -9.09
N GLU A 83 -21.49 13.17 -8.10
CA GLU A 83 -20.75 12.45 -7.06
C GLU A 83 -19.87 11.40 -7.73
N GLU A 84 -18.55 11.61 -7.71
CA GLU A 84 -17.59 10.61 -8.25
C GLU A 84 -17.62 9.37 -7.37
N GLU A 85 -18.17 8.29 -7.91
CA GLU A 85 -18.06 6.95 -7.32
C GLU A 85 -16.60 6.53 -7.22
N ALA A 86 -16.21 5.99 -6.08
CA ALA A 86 -14.92 5.36 -5.90
C ALA A 86 -14.78 4.20 -6.90
N LYS A 87 -13.71 4.24 -7.70
CA LYS A 87 -13.46 3.21 -8.73
C LYS A 87 -12.75 1.99 -8.14
N ASP A 88 -13.10 0.83 -8.67
CA ASP A 88 -12.39 -0.40 -8.37
C ASP A 88 -10.93 -0.33 -8.86
N GLU A 89 -10.04 -1.04 -8.16
CA GLU A 89 -8.59 -0.98 -8.38
C GLU A 89 -8.08 -2.26 -9.05
N VAL A 90 -7.17 -2.11 -10.00
CA VAL A 90 -6.51 -3.26 -10.63
C VAL A 90 -5.49 -3.87 -9.67
N LEU A 91 -5.65 -5.15 -9.32
CA LEU A 91 -4.64 -5.91 -8.58
C LEU A 91 -3.71 -6.70 -9.50
N VAL A 92 -4.27 -7.30 -10.56
CA VAL A 92 -3.49 -8.01 -11.56
C VAL A 92 -3.92 -7.51 -12.93
N ARG A 93 -2.97 -7.09 -13.74
CA ARG A 93 -3.22 -6.62 -15.10
C ARG A 93 -3.64 -7.78 -16.00
N ALA A 94 -4.26 -7.48 -17.14
CA ALA A 94 -4.66 -8.49 -18.15
C ALA A 94 -3.49 -9.39 -18.61
N ASN A 95 -2.26 -8.91 -18.55
CA ASN A 95 -1.06 -9.69 -18.86
C ASN A 95 -0.56 -10.57 -17.69
N GLY A 96 -1.31 -10.67 -16.60
CA GLY A 96 -0.96 -11.49 -15.43
C GLY A 96 0.03 -10.86 -14.44
N ILE A 97 0.47 -9.61 -14.68
CA ILE A 97 1.44 -8.94 -13.81
C ILE A 97 0.71 -8.25 -12.66
N PRO A 98 1.03 -8.56 -11.38
CA PRO A 98 0.49 -7.85 -10.22
C PRO A 98 0.86 -6.37 -10.24
N THR A 99 0.01 -5.54 -9.64
CA THR A 99 0.28 -4.12 -9.41
C THR A 99 1.01 -3.91 -8.08
N TYR A 100 1.54 -2.71 -7.88
CA TYR A 100 2.10 -2.32 -6.58
C TYR A 100 1.08 -2.44 -5.45
N PHE A 101 -0.18 -2.12 -5.72
CA PHE A 101 -1.23 -2.24 -4.72
C PHE A 101 -1.45 -3.68 -4.25
N ALA A 102 -1.38 -4.66 -5.16
CA ALA A 102 -1.43 -6.07 -4.78
C ALA A 102 -0.24 -6.48 -3.91
N ALA A 103 0.97 -6.00 -4.23
CA ALA A 103 2.16 -6.25 -3.42
C ALA A 103 2.06 -5.59 -2.03
N ASP A 104 1.53 -4.38 -1.96
CA ASP A 104 1.29 -3.66 -0.70
C ASP A 104 0.29 -4.41 0.19
N ILE A 105 -0.83 -4.91 -0.37
CA ILE A 105 -1.79 -5.74 0.38
C ILE A 105 -1.10 -7.01 0.91
N ALA A 106 -0.30 -7.67 0.09
CA ALA A 106 0.43 -8.87 0.51
C ALA A 106 1.44 -8.57 1.63
N TYR A 107 2.08 -7.42 1.58
CA TYR A 107 3.01 -7.01 2.64
C TYR A 107 2.30 -6.73 3.96
N HIS A 108 1.15 -6.05 3.93
CA HIS A 108 0.35 -5.81 5.14
C HIS A 108 -0.26 -7.11 5.69
N TYR A 109 -0.70 -8.01 4.81
CA TYR A 109 -1.10 -9.36 5.20
C TYR A 109 0.05 -10.11 5.87
N ASN A 110 1.27 -9.99 5.34
CA ASN A 110 2.47 -10.57 5.96
C ASN A 110 2.67 -10.02 7.38
N LYS A 111 2.58 -8.70 7.59
CA LYS A 111 2.72 -8.07 8.92
C LYS A 111 1.66 -8.60 9.90
N LEU A 112 0.39 -8.53 9.53
CA LEU A 112 -0.73 -8.73 10.46
C LEU A 112 -1.14 -10.20 10.63
N ALA A 113 -1.02 -11.03 9.57
CA ALA A 113 -1.45 -12.43 9.59
C ALA A 113 -0.26 -13.40 9.73
N VAL A 114 0.79 -13.24 8.91
CA VAL A 114 1.90 -14.20 8.89
C VAL A 114 2.85 -13.97 10.07
N ARG A 115 3.25 -12.72 10.30
CA ARG A 115 4.12 -12.35 11.43
C ARG A 115 3.36 -12.16 12.73
N GLY A 116 2.03 -12.05 12.67
CA GLY A 116 1.15 -12.03 13.83
C GLY A 116 1.22 -10.75 14.66
N PHE A 117 1.60 -9.61 14.10
CA PHE A 117 1.56 -8.35 14.83
C PHE A 117 0.11 -7.94 15.11
N ASP A 118 -0.19 -7.53 16.33
CA ASP A 118 -1.50 -7.02 16.72
C ASP A 118 -1.83 -5.70 16.00
N LYS A 119 -0.80 -4.89 15.74
CA LYS A 119 -0.90 -3.58 15.12
C LYS A 119 0.27 -3.33 14.17
N ALA A 120 -0.01 -2.74 13.03
CA ALA A 120 1.01 -2.19 12.13
C ALA A 120 0.91 -0.66 12.11
N ILE A 121 2.04 0.02 12.16
CA ILE A 121 2.15 1.48 12.05
C ILE A 121 3.04 1.78 10.86
N ASP A 122 2.48 2.42 9.83
CA ASP A 122 3.21 2.82 8.65
C ASP A 122 3.46 4.32 8.66
N VAL A 123 4.65 4.73 8.23
CA VAL A 123 4.99 6.15 8.06
C VAL A 123 5.12 6.41 6.56
N TRP A 124 4.18 7.17 6.00
CA TRP A 124 4.09 7.46 4.57
C TRP A 124 4.22 8.96 4.29
N GLY A 125 4.62 9.31 3.06
CA GLY A 125 4.53 10.67 2.56
C GLY A 125 3.07 11.12 2.45
N ALA A 126 2.81 12.41 2.64
CA ALA A 126 1.45 12.97 2.60
C ALA A 126 0.79 12.87 1.20
N ASP A 127 1.59 12.69 0.15
CA ASP A 127 1.13 12.38 -1.21
C ASP A 127 0.38 11.04 -1.31
N HIS A 128 0.59 10.12 -0.35
CA HIS A 128 -0.14 8.85 -0.25
C HIS A 128 -1.48 8.94 0.51
N HIS A 129 -1.98 10.14 0.86
CA HIS A 129 -3.23 10.32 1.60
C HIS A 129 -4.40 9.50 1.03
N GLY A 130 -4.61 9.55 -0.29
CA GLY A 130 -5.68 8.80 -0.96
C GLY A 130 -5.52 7.26 -0.91
N HIS A 131 -4.34 6.77 -0.55
CA HIS A 131 -4.06 5.32 -0.46
C HIS A 131 -4.48 4.73 0.90
N VAL A 132 -4.60 5.57 1.94
CA VAL A 132 -4.89 5.14 3.32
C VAL A 132 -6.21 4.37 3.42
N ALA A 133 -7.30 4.97 2.93
CA ALA A 133 -8.62 4.35 3.00
C ALA A 133 -8.68 3.03 2.22
N ARG A 134 -8.05 2.98 1.05
CA ARG A 134 -7.97 1.79 0.19
C ARG A 134 -7.22 0.65 0.86
N MET A 135 -6.09 0.95 1.50
CA MET A 135 -5.28 -0.06 2.19
C MET A 135 -6.00 -0.63 3.43
N LYS A 136 -6.60 0.24 4.26
CA LYS A 136 -7.41 -0.20 5.40
C LYS A 136 -8.60 -1.03 4.95
N GLY A 137 -9.29 -0.60 3.89
CA GLY A 137 -10.39 -1.37 3.29
C GLY A 137 -9.95 -2.73 2.77
N ALA A 138 -8.75 -2.82 2.18
CA ALA A 138 -8.20 -4.09 1.72
C ALA A 138 -7.89 -5.05 2.88
N MET A 139 -7.50 -4.53 4.05
CA MET A 139 -7.34 -5.36 5.24
C MET A 139 -8.68 -5.92 5.73
N ASP A 140 -9.75 -5.12 5.76
CA ASP A 140 -11.10 -5.62 6.06
C ASP A 140 -11.54 -6.67 5.03
N ALA A 141 -11.31 -6.41 3.74
CA ALA A 141 -11.70 -7.30 2.65
C ALA A 141 -11.05 -8.68 2.71
N ILE A 142 -9.81 -8.78 3.20
CA ILE A 142 -9.08 -10.05 3.33
C ILE A 142 -9.36 -10.77 4.66
N GLY A 143 -10.26 -10.23 5.49
CA GLY A 143 -10.65 -10.81 6.78
C GLY A 143 -9.77 -10.41 7.95
N LEU A 144 -8.99 -9.33 7.78
CA LEU A 144 -8.26 -8.65 8.86
C LEU A 144 -9.02 -7.39 9.25
N ASP A 145 -8.77 -6.89 10.46
CA ASP A 145 -9.36 -5.61 10.88
C ASP A 145 -8.47 -4.45 10.41
N GLY A 146 -8.97 -3.62 9.48
CA GLY A 146 -8.24 -2.47 8.95
C GLY A 146 -7.93 -1.40 10.02
N SER A 147 -8.59 -1.43 11.18
CA SER A 147 -8.25 -0.56 12.31
C SER A 147 -6.91 -0.94 12.97
N ARG A 148 -6.40 -2.14 12.70
CA ARG A 148 -5.06 -2.59 13.15
C ARG A 148 -3.93 -1.94 12.36
N LEU A 149 -4.25 -1.24 11.26
CA LEU A 149 -3.27 -0.49 10.46
C LEU A 149 -3.40 1.00 10.77
N ASP A 150 -2.41 1.57 11.47
CA ASP A 150 -2.27 3.02 11.64
C ASP A 150 -1.31 3.57 10.60
N ILE A 151 -1.67 4.69 9.98
CA ILE A 151 -0.85 5.35 8.98
C ILE A 151 -0.57 6.78 9.41
N VAL A 152 0.71 7.07 9.62
CA VAL A 152 1.22 8.41 9.93
C VAL A 152 1.65 9.08 8.63
N LEU A 153 0.94 10.13 8.24
CA LEU A 153 1.27 10.89 7.05
C LEU A 153 2.24 12.02 7.39
N MET A 154 3.41 12.00 6.77
CA MET A 154 4.47 12.97 6.99
C MET A 154 4.59 13.92 5.81
N GLN A 155 4.62 15.22 6.11
CA GLN A 155 4.93 16.23 5.10
C GLN A 155 6.43 16.31 4.82
N MET A 156 6.76 16.82 3.64
CA MET A 156 8.14 17.08 3.27
C MET A 156 8.79 18.06 4.25
N VAL A 157 9.96 17.70 4.75
CA VAL A 157 10.76 18.57 5.61
C VAL A 157 11.70 19.40 4.74
N ASN A 158 11.60 20.72 4.83
CA ASN A 158 12.50 21.64 4.14
C ASN A 158 13.68 22.00 5.04
N LEU A 159 14.88 21.81 4.54
CA LEU A 159 16.07 22.31 5.21
C LEU A 159 16.24 23.80 4.89
N MET A 160 16.29 24.63 5.93
CA MET A 160 16.40 26.09 5.79
C MET A 160 17.79 26.56 6.23
N ARG A 161 18.37 27.48 5.50
CA ARG A 161 19.57 28.22 5.88
C ARG A 161 19.33 29.72 5.64
N ASP A 162 19.50 30.54 6.67
CA ASP A 162 19.29 32.02 6.61
C ASP A 162 17.89 32.38 6.05
N GLY A 163 16.86 31.64 6.43
CA GLY A 163 15.47 31.84 6.00
C GLY A 163 15.14 31.42 4.56
N LYS A 164 16.08 30.76 3.86
CA LYS A 164 15.89 30.25 2.49
C LYS A 164 16.00 28.72 2.47
N PRO A 165 15.22 28.04 1.62
CA PRO A 165 15.40 26.60 1.38
C PRO A 165 16.81 26.33 0.83
N VAL A 166 17.42 25.28 1.31
CA VAL A 166 18.75 24.83 0.87
C VAL A 166 18.63 23.96 -0.38
#